data_ed2f582c9cb785a20fee461d83f39a2d
#
_entry.id   ed2f582c9cb785a20fee461d83f39a2d
#
_cell.length_a   1.000
_cell.length_b   1.000
_cell.length_c   1.000
_cell.angle_alpha   90.00
_cell.angle_beta   90.00
_cell.angle_gamma   90.00
#
_symmetry.space_group_name_H-M   'P 1'
#
loop_
_entity.id
_entity.type
_entity.pdbx_description
1 polymer ?
#
loop_
_entity_poly.entity_id
_entity_poly.type
_entity_poly.pdbx_seq_one_letter_code
_entity_poly.pdbx_strand_id
1 'polypeptide(L)'
;MLQTATSSTGQLELFLEYKERLRTLVGEEEMTRVISEGIYFTVMGANDLANNYFAIPLRRHQYDLPSYVKFLVSSAVNFTMKLNEMGAKKIGFIGIPPIGCCPSQRELGSRECEPMRNQAANLFNSEIEKEIHRLDAEQNVQGSKFIYLDIYYNLLDLIQRPGFYGECTFYTRLLF
;
A
#
# COMPACT_ATOMS: atom_id res chain seq x y z
N MET A 1 -6.28 -23.36 4.14
CA MET A 1 -5.62 -23.06 2.86
C MET A 1 -4.77 -21.81 3.08
N LEU A 2 -3.46 -21.91 3.01
CA LEU A 2 -2.59 -20.74 2.95
C LEU A 2 -2.84 -20.07 1.59
N GLN A 3 -3.48 -18.92 1.58
CA GLN A 3 -3.67 -18.13 0.38
C GLN A 3 -2.29 -17.59 0.00
N THR A 4 -1.70 -18.11 -1.06
CA THR A 4 -0.44 -17.62 -1.61
C THR A 4 -0.70 -16.25 -2.24
N ALA A 5 -0.32 -15.19 -1.55
CA ALA A 5 -0.37 -13.85 -2.10
C ALA A 5 0.62 -13.75 -3.28
N THR A 6 0.19 -13.12 -4.36
CA THR A 6 1.07 -12.83 -5.49
C THR A 6 2.14 -11.82 -5.06
N SER A 7 3.40 -12.13 -5.32
CA SER A 7 4.52 -11.23 -5.01
C SER A 7 4.46 -9.94 -5.85
N SER A 8 5.17 -8.90 -5.41
CA SER A 8 5.29 -7.66 -6.21
C SER A 8 5.85 -7.93 -7.62
N THR A 9 6.81 -8.82 -7.76
CA THR A 9 7.32 -9.26 -9.07
C THR A 9 6.23 -9.92 -9.89
N GLY A 10 5.46 -10.84 -9.31
CA GLY A 10 4.35 -11.50 -9.99
C GLY A 10 3.23 -10.53 -10.41
N GLN A 11 3.00 -9.46 -9.64
CA GLN A 11 2.06 -8.39 -10.04
C GLN A 11 2.55 -7.65 -11.29
N LEU A 12 3.86 -7.37 -11.40
CA LEU A 12 4.44 -6.76 -12.60
C LEU A 12 4.39 -7.70 -13.81
N GLU A 13 4.61 -8.99 -13.61
CA GLU A 13 4.45 -9.99 -14.67
C GLU A 13 3.02 -10.05 -15.21
N LEU A 14 2.02 -10.06 -14.32
CA LEU A 14 0.60 -9.98 -14.70
C LEU A 14 0.28 -8.67 -15.44
N PHE A 15 0.90 -7.58 -15.08
CA PHE A 15 0.73 -6.31 -15.80
C PHE A 15 1.36 -6.38 -17.21
N LEU A 16 2.50 -7.04 -17.37
CA LEU A 16 3.08 -7.28 -18.70
C LEU A 16 2.15 -8.16 -19.58
N GLU A 17 1.61 -9.23 -19.02
CA GLU A 17 0.63 -10.07 -19.71
C GLU A 17 -0.62 -9.28 -20.12
N TYR A 18 -1.11 -8.41 -19.24
CA TYR A 18 -2.24 -7.52 -19.54
C TYR A 18 -1.93 -6.62 -20.73
N LYS A 19 -0.75 -5.96 -20.73
CA LYS A 19 -0.31 -5.11 -21.85
C LYS A 19 -0.26 -5.88 -23.17
N GLU A 20 0.30 -7.08 -23.15
CA GLU A 20 0.40 -7.91 -24.36
C GLU A 20 -0.98 -8.33 -24.91
N ARG A 21 -1.91 -8.71 -24.03
CA ARG A 21 -3.30 -8.98 -24.41
C ARG A 21 -3.98 -7.73 -24.98
N LEU A 22 -3.78 -6.59 -24.35
CA LEU A 22 -4.34 -5.32 -24.82
C LEU A 22 -3.77 -4.96 -26.20
N ARG A 23 -2.44 -5.09 -26.38
CA ARG A 23 -1.77 -4.86 -27.67
C ARG A 23 -2.35 -5.73 -28.79
N THR A 24 -2.63 -6.98 -28.48
CA THR A 24 -3.22 -7.92 -29.44
C THR A 24 -4.65 -7.52 -29.83
N LEU A 25 -5.41 -6.93 -28.93
CA LEU A 25 -6.81 -6.55 -29.14
C LEU A 25 -6.96 -5.22 -29.87
N VAL A 26 -6.15 -4.21 -29.52
CA VAL A 26 -6.36 -2.84 -29.98
C VAL A 26 -5.18 -2.25 -30.77
N GLY A 27 -4.07 -2.97 -30.86
CA GLY A 27 -2.84 -2.52 -31.51
C GLY A 27 -1.92 -1.74 -30.56
N GLU A 28 -0.68 -1.50 -31.00
CA GLU A 28 0.41 -0.91 -30.19
C GLU A 28 0.11 0.54 -29.78
N GLU A 29 -0.39 1.36 -30.71
CA GLU A 29 -0.65 2.79 -30.46
C GLU A 29 -1.73 2.97 -29.41
N GLU A 30 -2.86 2.30 -29.57
CA GLU A 30 -3.98 2.39 -28.64
C GLU A 30 -3.65 1.76 -27.27
N MET A 31 -2.91 0.65 -27.24
CA MET A 31 -2.40 0.06 -26.01
C MET A 31 -1.53 1.07 -25.26
N THR A 32 -0.59 1.72 -25.95
CA THR A 32 0.30 2.72 -25.37
C THR A 32 -0.50 3.89 -24.77
N ARG A 33 -1.53 4.35 -25.48
CA ARG A 33 -2.43 5.41 -25.03
C ARG A 33 -3.18 5.00 -23.77
N VAL A 34 -3.82 3.83 -23.78
CA VAL A 34 -4.57 3.30 -22.63
C VAL A 34 -3.68 3.17 -21.39
N ILE A 35 -2.48 2.62 -21.57
CA ILE A 35 -1.53 2.45 -20.44
C ILE A 35 -1.05 3.80 -19.90
N SER A 36 -0.69 4.75 -20.75
CA SER A 36 -0.15 6.03 -20.31
C SER A 36 -1.21 6.98 -19.75
N GLU A 37 -2.45 6.90 -20.21
CA GLU A 37 -3.56 7.72 -19.72
C GLU A 37 -4.26 7.12 -18.49
N GLY A 38 -4.08 5.82 -18.26
CA GLY A 38 -4.63 5.10 -17.10
C GLY A 38 -4.14 5.65 -15.75
N ILE A 39 -4.96 5.49 -14.73
CA ILE A 39 -4.61 5.82 -13.33
C ILE A 39 -4.36 4.50 -12.59
N TYR A 40 -3.24 4.41 -11.90
CA TYR A 40 -2.80 3.22 -11.17
C TYR A 40 -2.73 3.51 -9.69
N PHE A 41 -3.38 2.68 -8.89
CA PHE A 41 -3.27 2.74 -7.44
C PHE A 41 -2.45 1.57 -6.92
N THR A 42 -1.46 1.86 -6.09
CA THR A 42 -0.61 0.88 -5.42
C THR A 42 -0.82 0.95 -3.91
N VAL A 43 -0.95 -0.21 -3.28
CA VAL A 43 -1.06 -0.37 -1.82
C VAL A 43 -0.12 -1.50 -1.41
N MET A 44 0.90 -1.20 -0.62
CA MET A 44 1.93 -2.16 -0.21
C MET A 44 2.37 -1.90 1.23
N GLY A 45 2.88 -2.94 1.91
CA GLY A 45 3.53 -2.84 3.21
C GLY A 45 2.67 -3.24 4.41
N ALA A 46 1.34 -3.11 4.35
CA ALA A 46 0.47 -3.44 5.49
C ALA A 46 0.61 -4.91 5.93
N ASN A 47 0.54 -5.86 5.00
CA ASN A 47 0.71 -7.28 5.29
C ASN A 47 2.13 -7.62 5.74
N ASP A 48 3.15 -6.95 5.20
CA ASP A 48 4.53 -7.16 5.59
C ASP A 48 4.76 -6.75 7.05
N LEU A 49 4.21 -5.61 7.47
CA LEU A 49 4.25 -5.20 8.87
C LEU A 49 3.40 -6.12 9.74
N ALA A 50 2.12 -6.30 9.43
CA ALA A 50 1.19 -7.04 10.27
C ALA A 50 1.57 -8.53 10.42
N ASN A 51 1.86 -9.21 9.31
CA ASN A 51 2.06 -10.65 9.27
C ASN A 51 3.53 -11.05 9.38
N ASN A 52 4.43 -10.39 8.62
CA ASN A 52 5.83 -10.82 8.55
C ASN A 52 6.68 -10.22 9.67
N TYR A 53 6.38 -9.01 10.13
CA TYR A 53 7.15 -8.38 11.20
C TYR A 53 6.55 -8.65 12.58
N PHE A 54 5.25 -8.41 12.77
CA PHE A 54 4.63 -8.52 14.09
C PHE A 54 4.13 -9.93 14.42
N ALA A 55 3.49 -10.64 13.50
CA ALA A 55 2.94 -11.97 13.77
C ALA A 55 4.02 -13.07 13.76
N ILE A 56 5.01 -12.95 12.86
CA ILE A 56 6.09 -13.94 12.75
C ILE A 56 7.39 -13.33 13.28
N PRO A 57 8.04 -13.89 14.33
CA PRO A 57 9.20 -13.28 14.97
C PRO A 57 10.46 -13.21 14.08
N LEU A 58 10.48 -13.94 12.97
CA LEU A 58 11.66 -14.10 12.12
C LEU A 58 12.24 -12.76 11.64
N ARG A 59 11.40 -11.83 11.19
CA ARG A 59 11.85 -10.53 10.69
C ARG A 59 12.35 -9.61 11.82
N ARG A 60 11.75 -9.68 13.01
CA ARG A 60 12.21 -8.93 14.19
C ARG A 60 13.57 -9.40 14.71
N HIS A 61 13.98 -10.61 14.41
CA HIS A 61 15.33 -11.09 14.72
C HIS A 61 16.37 -10.59 13.71
N GLN A 62 15.97 -10.27 12.49
CA GLN A 62 16.86 -9.82 11.41
C GLN A 62 16.98 -8.30 11.33
N TYR A 63 15.91 -7.58 11.69
CA TYR A 63 15.77 -6.13 11.53
C TYR A 63 15.13 -5.50 12.77
N ASP A 64 15.64 -4.34 13.19
CA ASP A 64 14.83 -3.42 13.97
C ASP A 64 13.72 -2.79 13.12
N LEU A 65 12.74 -2.17 13.76
CA LEU A 65 11.58 -1.62 13.05
C LEU A 65 11.96 -0.56 12.01
N PRO A 66 12.83 0.44 12.31
CA PRO A 66 13.24 1.43 11.31
C PRO A 66 13.91 0.82 10.09
N SER A 67 14.81 -0.14 10.29
CA SER A 67 15.52 -0.82 9.19
C SER A 67 14.57 -1.65 8.33
N TYR A 68 13.59 -2.32 8.95
CA TYR A 68 12.58 -3.07 8.20
C TYR A 68 11.66 -2.16 7.40
N VAL A 69 11.21 -1.05 7.99
CA VAL A 69 10.42 -0.03 7.29
C VAL A 69 11.19 0.53 6.10
N LYS A 70 12.47 0.86 6.26
CA LYS A 70 13.32 1.35 5.16
C LYS A 70 13.44 0.31 4.04
N PHE A 71 13.58 -0.96 4.37
CA PHE A 71 13.57 -2.05 3.38
C PHE A 71 12.24 -2.11 2.62
N LEU A 72 11.11 -2.02 3.31
CA LEU A 72 9.78 -2.02 2.68
C LEU A 72 9.56 -0.80 1.78
N VAL A 73 9.94 0.39 2.23
CA VAL A 73 9.87 1.63 1.45
C VAL A 73 10.69 1.51 0.17
N SER A 74 11.94 1.02 0.27
CA SER A 74 12.78 0.81 -0.92
C SER A 74 12.15 -0.18 -1.91
N SER A 75 11.52 -1.23 -1.40
CA SER A 75 10.81 -2.22 -2.24
C SER A 75 9.59 -1.61 -2.93
N ALA A 76 8.82 -0.77 -2.22
CA ALA A 76 7.65 -0.08 -2.74
C ALA A 76 8.03 0.96 -3.82
N VAL A 77 9.08 1.74 -3.58
CA VAL A 77 9.64 2.68 -4.55
C VAL A 77 10.09 1.97 -5.83
N ASN A 78 10.83 0.86 -5.68
CA ASN A 78 11.27 0.07 -6.82
C ASN A 78 10.10 -0.49 -7.63
N PHE A 79 9.06 -0.99 -6.97
CA PHE A 79 7.83 -1.44 -7.64
C PHE A 79 7.16 -0.31 -8.42
N THR A 80 7.00 0.85 -7.79
CA THR A 80 6.37 2.05 -8.39
C THR A 80 7.16 2.52 -9.61
N MET A 81 8.49 2.52 -9.54
CA MET A 81 9.35 2.90 -10.66
C MET A 81 9.26 1.90 -11.82
N LYS A 82 9.28 0.59 -11.54
CA LYS A 82 9.08 -0.42 -12.58
C LYS A 82 7.73 -0.29 -13.28
N LEU A 83 6.67 0.00 -12.54
CA LEU A 83 5.36 0.25 -13.11
C LEU A 83 5.38 1.47 -14.06
N ASN A 84 6.09 2.54 -13.66
CA ASN A 84 6.29 3.72 -14.51
C ASN A 84 7.11 3.41 -15.77
N GLU A 85 8.20 2.66 -15.66
CA GLU A 85 9.03 2.19 -16.78
C GLU A 85 8.21 1.35 -17.79
N MET A 86 7.21 0.60 -17.30
CA MET A 86 6.29 -0.17 -18.12
C MET A 86 5.20 0.69 -18.81
N GLY A 87 5.21 2.01 -18.60
CA GLY A 87 4.36 2.98 -19.27
C GLY A 87 3.26 3.62 -18.43
N ALA A 88 3.05 3.20 -17.20
CA ALA A 88 2.09 3.83 -16.28
C ALA A 88 2.58 5.24 -15.91
N LYS A 89 1.83 6.28 -16.29
CA LYS A 89 2.25 7.68 -16.09
C LYS A 89 1.58 8.39 -14.92
N LYS A 90 0.48 7.87 -14.42
CA LYS A 90 -0.29 8.46 -13.31
C LYS A 90 -0.43 7.44 -12.19
N ILE A 91 0.43 7.52 -11.18
CA ILE A 91 0.52 6.52 -10.12
C ILE A 91 0.21 7.15 -8.76
N GLY A 92 -0.85 6.66 -8.11
CA GLY A 92 -1.21 6.97 -6.74
C GLY A 92 -0.69 5.88 -5.80
N PHE A 93 0.09 6.27 -4.80
CA PHE A 93 0.48 5.38 -3.72
C PHE A 93 -0.41 5.65 -2.51
N ILE A 94 -1.20 4.65 -2.12
CA ILE A 94 -2.07 4.74 -0.95
C ILE A 94 -1.27 4.30 0.27
N GLY A 95 -1.19 5.16 1.27
CA GLY A 95 -0.60 4.86 2.57
C GLY A 95 -1.30 3.69 3.26
N ILE A 96 -0.60 3.01 4.15
CA ILE A 96 -1.19 1.90 4.90
C ILE A 96 -2.12 2.42 6.00
N PRO A 97 -3.24 1.73 6.26
CA PRO A 97 -4.21 2.11 7.27
C PRO A 97 -3.66 1.94 8.69
N PRO A 98 -4.39 2.36 9.75
CA PRO A 98 -4.02 2.10 11.14
C PRO A 98 -4.15 0.60 11.46
N ILE A 99 -3.15 -0.19 11.05
CA ILE A 99 -3.16 -1.66 11.11
C ILE A 99 -3.34 -2.21 12.53
N GLY A 100 -2.88 -1.48 13.56
CA GLY A 100 -3.12 -1.84 14.95
C GLY A 100 -4.59 -1.76 15.37
N CYS A 101 -5.44 -1.13 14.57
CA CYS A 101 -6.88 -1.06 14.81
C CYS A 101 -7.65 -2.22 14.14
N CYS A 102 -6.98 -3.00 13.27
CA CYS A 102 -7.60 -4.16 12.65
C CYS A 102 -7.97 -5.20 13.71
N PRO A 103 -9.15 -5.85 13.63
CA PRO A 103 -9.59 -6.84 14.63
C PRO A 103 -8.56 -7.96 14.87
N SER A 104 -7.92 -8.44 13.82
CA SER A 104 -6.88 -9.50 13.90
C SER A 104 -5.57 -9.04 14.53
N GLN A 105 -5.37 -7.75 14.73
CA GLN A 105 -4.12 -7.17 15.25
C GLN A 105 -4.27 -6.60 16.65
N ARG A 106 -5.49 -6.52 17.17
CA ARG A 106 -5.78 -6.13 18.56
C ARG A 106 -5.52 -7.30 19.51
N GLU A 107 -5.28 -6.99 20.77
CA GLU A 107 -5.28 -8.02 21.80
C GLU A 107 -6.66 -8.65 21.93
N LEU A 108 -6.70 -9.95 22.23
CA LEU A 108 -7.96 -10.69 22.39
C LEU A 108 -8.83 -10.02 23.45
N GLY A 109 -10.03 -9.59 23.05
CA GLY A 109 -10.98 -8.90 23.94
C GLY A 109 -10.76 -7.41 24.14
N SER A 110 -9.68 -6.84 23.61
CA SER A 110 -9.44 -5.38 23.64
C SER A 110 -10.21 -4.66 22.53
N ARG A 111 -10.81 -3.53 22.88
CA ARG A 111 -11.36 -2.58 21.88
C ARG A 111 -10.34 -1.54 21.44
N GLU A 112 -9.20 -1.47 22.08
CA GLU A 112 -8.16 -0.50 21.80
C GLU A 112 -7.28 -0.96 20.63
N CYS A 113 -6.80 0.01 19.85
CA CYS A 113 -5.84 -0.25 18.79
C CYS A 113 -4.46 -0.55 19.38
N GLU A 114 -3.73 -1.48 18.81
CA GLU A 114 -2.38 -1.80 19.24
C GLU A 114 -1.40 -0.69 18.82
N PRO A 115 -0.72 -0.03 19.80
CA PRO A 115 0.02 1.20 19.52
C PRO A 115 1.27 1.00 18.65
N MET A 116 2.02 -0.07 18.87
CA MET A 116 3.29 -0.29 18.15
C MET A 116 3.07 -0.58 16.65
N ARG A 117 1.97 -1.28 16.32
CA ARG A 117 1.60 -1.51 14.92
C ARG A 117 1.18 -0.23 14.23
N ASN A 118 0.45 0.64 14.94
CA ASN A 118 0.09 1.95 14.43
C ASN A 118 1.32 2.87 14.28
N GLN A 119 2.26 2.81 15.20
CA GLN A 119 3.53 3.52 15.07
C GLN A 119 4.33 3.05 13.85
N ALA A 120 4.38 1.74 13.60
CA ALA A 120 5.03 1.18 12.43
C ALA A 120 4.36 1.63 11.12
N ALA A 121 3.03 1.67 11.10
CA ALA A 121 2.26 2.19 9.97
C ALA A 121 2.58 3.66 9.68
N ASN A 122 2.59 4.50 10.72
CA ASN A 122 2.93 5.91 10.58
C ASN A 122 4.36 6.13 10.11
N LEU A 123 5.32 5.35 10.63
CA LEU A 123 6.70 5.43 10.19
C LEU A 123 6.84 5.07 8.71
N PHE A 124 6.20 3.99 8.25
CA PHE A 124 6.18 3.61 6.84
C PHE A 124 5.54 4.72 5.98
N ASN A 125 4.38 5.21 6.38
CA ASN A 125 3.65 6.25 5.65
C ASN A 125 4.48 7.53 5.50
N SER A 126 5.12 7.98 6.58
CA SER A 126 5.99 9.16 6.53
C SER A 126 7.19 8.99 5.58
N GLU A 127 7.81 7.82 5.56
CA GLU A 127 8.97 7.58 4.69
C GLU A 127 8.54 7.40 3.22
N ILE A 128 7.47 6.66 2.95
CA ILE A 128 7.00 6.47 1.57
C ILE A 128 6.46 7.77 0.96
N GLU A 129 5.79 8.62 1.76
CA GLU A 129 5.32 9.94 1.32
C GLU A 129 6.47 10.81 0.82
N LYS A 130 7.58 10.88 1.57
CA LYS A 130 8.79 11.61 1.16
C LYS A 130 9.33 11.09 -0.18
N GLU A 131 9.39 9.77 -0.32
CA GLU A 131 9.88 9.14 -1.55
C GLU A 131 8.95 9.38 -2.74
N ILE A 132 7.63 9.31 -2.55
CA ILE A 132 6.67 9.60 -3.62
C ILE A 132 6.76 11.07 -4.05
N HIS A 133 6.91 12.01 -3.13
CA HIS A 133 7.13 13.43 -3.46
C HIS A 133 8.45 13.63 -4.21
N ARG A 134 9.52 12.93 -3.82
CA ARG A 134 10.80 12.96 -4.54
C ARG A 134 10.65 12.43 -5.97
N LEU A 135 9.96 11.29 -6.13
CA LEU A 135 9.69 10.73 -7.46
C LEU A 135 8.85 11.68 -8.31
N ASP A 136 7.83 12.31 -7.74
CA ASP A 136 7.01 13.28 -8.48
C ASP A 136 7.85 14.47 -8.96
N ALA A 137 8.74 15.00 -8.13
CA ALA A 137 9.62 16.09 -8.50
C ALA A 137 10.62 15.70 -9.61
N GLU A 138 11.22 14.50 -9.52
CA GLU A 138 12.22 14.02 -10.46
C GLU A 138 11.62 13.56 -11.80
N GLN A 139 10.47 12.88 -11.78
CA GLN A 139 9.85 12.25 -12.95
C GLN A 139 8.79 13.11 -13.64
N ASN A 140 8.33 14.18 -13.02
CA ASN A 140 7.33 15.08 -13.63
C ASN A 140 7.84 15.68 -14.93
N VAL A 141 9.14 15.98 -15.02
CA VAL A 141 9.81 16.44 -16.25
C VAL A 141 9.68 15.44 -17.40
N GLN A 142 9.50 14.16 -17.11
CA GLN A 142 9.30 13.07 -18.09
C GLN A 142 7.81 12.78 -18.36
N GLY A 143 6.89 13.63 -17.88
CA GLY A 143 5.45 13.50 -18.06
C GLY A 143 4.78 12.43 -17.18
N SER A 144 5.45 12.00 -16.11
CA SER A 144 4.87 11.09 -15.11
C SER A 144 4.42 11.87 -13.87
N LYS A 145 3.33 11.42 -13.24
CA LYS A 145 2.75 12.01 -12.04
C LYS A 145 2.63 10.98 -10.94
N PHE A 146 3.18 11.29 -9.76
CA PHE A 146 3.11 10.46 -8.58
C PHE A 146 2.40 11.22 -7.46
N ILE A 147 1.47 10.56 -6.79
CA ILE A 147 0.67 11.18 -5.72
C ILE A 147 0.66 10.23 -4.53
N TYR A 148 0.96 10.74 -3.34
CA TYR A 148 0.70 10.04 -2.10
C TYR A 148 -0.72 10.33 -1.61
N LEU A 149 -1.43 9.29 -1.19
CA LEU A 149 -2.80 9.36 -0.69
C LEU A 149 -2.82 8.88 0.76
N ASP A 150 -2.96 9.81 1.69
CA ASP A 150 -3.12 9.49 3.10
C ASP A 150 -4.55 9.02 3.39
N ILE A 151 -4.65 7.77 3.85
CA ILE A 151 -5.91 7.21 4.35
C ILE A 151 -5.86 6.94 5.86
N TYR A 152 -4.69 7.09 6.49
CA TYR A 152 -4.46 6.67 7.86
C TYR A 152 -5.34 7.44 8.85
N TYR A 153 -5.23 8.77 8.84
CA TYR A 153 -5.93 9.60 9.82
C TYR A 153 -7.45 9.61 9.61
N ASN A 154 -7.91 9.58 8.36
CA ASN A 154 -9.34 9.50 8.04
C ASN A 154 -9.95 8.19 8.55
N LEU A 155 -9.27 7.06 8.35
CA LEU A 155 -9.72 5.76 8.86
C LEU A 155 -9.61 5.67 10.38
N LEU A 156 -8.56 6.22 10.97
CA LEU A 156 -8.40 6.24 12.42
C LEU A 156 -9.53 7.03 13.07
N ASP A 157 -9.89 8.18 12.51
CA ASP A 157 -10.99 9.01 13.01
C ASP A 157 -12.34 8.30 12.90
N LEU A 158 -12.63 7.65 11.77
CA LEU A 158 -13.81 6.79 11.60
C LEU A 158 -13.90 5.69 12.66
N ILE A 159 -12.76 5.08 13.00
CA ILE A 159 -12.70 4.00 14.00
C ILE A 159 -12.89 4.55 15.41
N GLN A 160 -12.31 5.70 15.73
CA GLN A 160 -12.33 6.27 17.07
C GLN A 160 -13.61 7.07 17.39
N ARG A 161 -14.24 7.64 16.37
CA ARG A 161 -15.44 8.49 16.48
C ARG A 161 -16.59 8.02 15.58
N PRO A 162 -17.00 6.74 15.62
CA PRO A 162 -17.99 6.19 14.71
C PRO A 162 -19.34 6.91 14.78
N GLY A 163 -19.74 7.38 15.96
CA GLY A 163 -21.00 8.12 16.14
C GLY A 163 -21.07 9.48 15.44
N PHE A 164 -19.93 10.03 15.01
CA PHE A 164 -19.88 11.27 14.22
C PHE A 164 -20.18 11.02 12.73
N TYR A 165 -19.95 9.80 12.26
CA TYR A 165 -20.08 9.42 10.85
C TYR A 165 -21.34 8.62 10.52
N GLY A 166 -22.20 8.37 11.52
CA GLY A 166 -23.44 7.61 11.34
C GLY A 166 -23.69 6.58 12.43
N GLU A 167 -24.49 5.55 12.17
CA GLU A 167 -24.89 4.59 13.19
C GLU A 167 -23.73 3.76 13.76
N CYS A 168 -23.72 3.60 15.09
CA CYS A 168 -22.75 2.81 15.87
C CYS A 168 -22.74 1.29 15.58
N THR A 169 -23.54 0.81 14.66
CA THR A 169 -23.68 -0.63 14.31
C THR A 169 -22.44 -1.25 13.69
N PHE A 170 -21.49 -0.45 13.22
CA PHE A 170 -20.23 -0.96 12.64
C PHE A 170 -19.33 -1.66 13.69
N TYR A 171 -19.39 -1.22 14.95
CA TYR A 171 -18.56 -1.76 16.03
C TYR A 171 -19.05 -3.11 16.57
N THR A 172 -20.33 -3.40 16.47
CA THR A 172 -20.91 -4.64 17.03
C THR A 172 -20.87 -5.81 16.06
N ARG A 173 -20.75 -5.58 14.75
CA ARG A 173 -20.76 -6.64 13.73
C ARG A 173 -19.38 -7.11 13.25
N LEU A 174 -18.31 -6.39 13.56
CA LEU A 174 -16.93 -6.77 13.20
C LEU A 174 -16.17 -7.46 14.34
N LEU A 175 -16.82 -7.77 15.45
CA LEU A 175 -16.23 -8.39 16.63
C LEU A 175 -16.66 -9.86 16.85
N PHE A 176 -17.35 -10.50 15.86
CA PHE A 176 -17.69 -11.92 15.91
C PHE A 176 -17.23 -12.65 14.66
#